data_fc4dc09a5908cc2b4ad4947d3c5bea06
#
_entry.id   fc4dc09a5908cc2b4ad4947d3c5bea06
#
_cell.length_a   1.000
_cell.length_b   1.000
_cell.length_c   1.000
_cell.angle_alpha   90.00
_cell.angle_beta   90.00
_cell.angle_gamma   90.00
#
_symmetry.space_group_name_H-M   'P 1'
#
loop_
_entity.id
_entity.type
_entity.pdbx_description
1 polymer ?
#
loop_
_entity_poly.entity_id
_entity_poly.type
_entity_poly.pdbx_seq_one_letter_code
_entity_poly.pdbx_strand_id
1 'polypeptide(L)'
;MFIKRMSNSQLQKIISLYTAFVFVPTLLLYLIYSIFGWVVFSVTLNPLLGYFLLGGAYGLWSLHSLIKTMKKLTVLKHPIIVIVGLLLGCSFCPVVLTTTEFSTMKPQEFIFIYIIIAPFIATFHLFYFQPLNHLLQ
;
A
#
# COMPACT_ATOMS: atom_id res chain seq x y z
N MET A 1 23.41 5.21 -13.86
CA MET A 1 22.05 5.78 -13.82
C MET A 1 22.03 6.90 -12.78
N PHE A 2 21.99 8.17 -13.21
CA PHE A 2 22.01 9.32 -12.30
C PHE A 2 20.65 9.43 -11.61
N ILE A 3 20.53 8.94 -10.39
CA ILE A 3 19.37 9.22 -9.53
C ILE A 3 19.49 10.71 -9.18
N LYS A 4 18.68 11.53 -9.86
CA LYS A 4 18.62 12.96 -9.61
C LYS A 4 18.11 13.14 -8.16
N ARG A 5 19.01 13.53 -7.27
CA ARG A 5 18.70 13.76 -5.87
C ARG A 5 17.63 14.86 -5.79
N MET A 6 16.41 14.49 -5.47
CA MET A 6 15.33 15.47 -5.33
C MET A 6 15.58 16.37 -4.13
N SER A 7 15.20 17.64 -4.25
CA SER A 7 15.25 18.54 -3.09
C SER A 7 14.27 18.09 -2.00
N ASN A 8 14.59 18.35 -0.73
CA ASN A 8 13.71 17.98 0.39
C ASN A 8 12.29 18.56 0.24
N SER A 9 12.15 19.75 -0.33
CA SER A 9 10.84 20.37 -0.58
C SER A 9 10.03 19.65 -1.65
N GLN A 10 10.65 19.17 -2.71
CA GLN A 10 10.00 18.37 -3.74
C GLN A 10 9.57 17.01 -3.20
N LEU A 11 10.42 16.35 -2.42
CA LEU A 11 10.10 15.09 -1.77
C LEU A 11 8.90 15.23 -0.84
N GLN A 12 8.85 16.27 0.00
CA GLN A 12 7.71 16.53 0.88
C GLN A 12 6.41 16.77 0.14
N LYS A 13 6.43 17.48 -0.99
CA LYS A 13 5.25 17.68 -1.85
C LYS A 13 4.74 16.36 -2.41
N ILE A 14 5.62 15.52 -2.94
CA ILE A 14 5.26 14.20 -3.48
C ILE A 14 4.68 13.31 -2.39
N ILE A 15 5.30 13.26 -1.21
CA ILE A 15 4.80 12.47 -0.07
C ILE A 15 3.43 12.96 0.36
N SER A 16 3.21 14.28 0.39
CA SER A 16 1.90 14.85 0.71
C SER A 16 0.83 14.45 -0.32
N LEU A 17 1.16 14.46 -1.61
CA LEU A 17 0.27 14.00 -2.68
C LEU A 17 -0.06 12.51 -2.54
N TYR A 18 0.92 11.64 -2.29
CA TYR A 18 0.66 10.23 -2.05
C TYR A 18 -0.20 10.00 -0.81
N THR A 19 0.02 10.75 0.25
CA THR A 19 -0.82 10.66 1.45
C THR A 19 -2.26 11.02 1.13
N ALA A 20 -2.50 12.12 0.44
CA ALA A 20 -3.83 12.62 0.16
C ALA A 20 -4.59 11.77 -0.88
N PHE A 21 -3.92 11.37 -1.97
CA PHE A 21 -4.61 10.74 -3.12
C PHE A 21 -4.48 9.21 -3.16
N VAL A 22 -3.53 8.63 -2.46
CA VAL A 22 -3.34 7.18 -2.42
C VAL A 22 -3.66 6.62 -1.04
N PHE A 23 -2.94 7.06 -0.02
CA PHE A 23 -3.06 6.45 1.31
C PHE A 23 -4.43 6.69 1.95
N VAL A 24 -4.92 7.93 1.99
CA VAL A 24 -6.21 8.25 2.63
C VAL A 24 -7.39 7.56 1.93
N PRO A 25 -7.56 7.65 0.60
CA PRO A 25 -8.65 6.94 -0.07
C PRO A 25 -8.56 5.42 0.09
N THR A 26 -7.35 4.85 -0.05
CA THR A 26 -7.16 3.41 0.13
C THR A 26 -7.51 2.97 1.54
N LEU A 27 -7.09 3.71 2.56
CA LEU A 27 -7.42 3.43 3.96
C LEU A 27 -8.93 3.47 4.21
N LEU A 28 -9.61 4.51 3.73
CA LEU A 28 -11.07 4.65 3.89
C LEU A 28 -11.81 3.50 3.22
N LEU A 29 -11.48 3.20 1.97
CA LEU A 29 -12.10 2.11 1.24
C LEU A 29 -11.79 0.76 1.90
N TYR A 30 -10.55 0.54 2.33
CA TYR A 30 -10.18 -0.67 3.06
C TYR A 30 -10.99 -0.83 4.35
N LEU A 31 -11.18 0.24 5.13
CA LEU A 31 -12.00 0.19 6.35
C LEU A 31 -13.45 -0.17 6.07
N ILE A 32 -14.05 0.41 5.03
CA ILE A 32 -15.43 0.09 4.64
C ILE A 32 -15.54 -1.40 4.24
N TYR A 33 -14.66 -1.86 3.35
CA TYR A 33 -14.70 -3.26 2.89
C TYR A 33 -14.31 -4.26 3.97
N SER A 34 -13.43 -3.89 4.91
CA SER A 34 -13.03 -4.77 6.00
C SER A 34 -14.16 -5.05 6.97
N ILE A 35 -15.06 -4.09 7.23
CA ILE A 35 -16.24 -4.30 8.08
C ILE A 35 -17.09 -5.44 7.49
N PHE A 36 -17.44 -5.36 6.20
CA PHE A 36 -18.18 -6.42 5.51
C PHE A 36 -17.38 -7.72 5.42
N GLY A 37 -16.08 -7.60 5.13
CA GLY A 37 -15.17 -8.74 5.04
C GLY A 37 -15.09 -9.55 6.33
N TRP A 38 -15.04 -8.92 7.49
CA TRP A 38 -15.04 -9.61 8.77
C TRP A 38 -16.34 -10.35 9.05
N VAL A 39 -17.48 -9.78 8.66
CA VAL A 39 -18.79 -10.47 8.77
C VAL A 39 -18.81 -11.71 7.89
N VAL A 40 -18.39 -11.60 6.64
CA VAL A 40 -18.33 -12.74 5.71
C VAL A 40 -17.30 -13.77 6.19
N PHE A 41 -16.14 -13.34 6.65
CA PHE A 41 -15.09 -14.23 7.17
C PHE A 41 -15.59 -15.05 8.37
N SER A 42 -16.31 -14.43 9.30
CA SER A 42 -16.82 -15.13 10.48
C SER A 42 -17.81 -16.26 10.15
N VAL A 43 -18.49 -16.14 8.99
CA VAL A 43 -19.45 -17.16 8.54
C VAL A 43 -18.78 -18.21 7.65
N THR A 44 -17.89 -17.78 6.76
CA THR A 44 -17.31 -18.66 5.72
C THR A 44 -15.98 -19.29 6.13
N LEU A 45 -15.26 -18.69 7.11
CA LEU A 45 -13.89 -19.05 7.52
C LEU A 45 -12.93 -19.21 6.34
N ASN A 46 -13.13 -18.42 5.27
CA ASN A 46 -12.33 -18.49 4.08
C ASN A 46 -10.92 -17.95 4.34
N PRO A 47 -9.86 -18.78 4.24
CA PRO A 47 -8.48 -18.37 4.58
C PRO A 47 -7.96 -17.26 3.66
N LEU A 48 -8.40 -17.20 2.40
CA LEU A 48 -8.02 -16.15 1.46
C LEU A 48 -8.55 -14.78 1.90
N LEU A 49 -9.78 -14.74 2.41
CA LEU A 49 -10.39 -13.52 2.93
C LEU A 49 -9.71 -13.07 4.23
N GLY A 50 -9.38 -14.01 5.12
CA GLY A 50 -8.59 -13.73 6.32
C GLY A 50 -7.21 -13.16 6.00
N TYR A 51 -6.53 -13.75 5.00
CA TYR A 51 -5.26 -13.24 4.51
C TYR A 51 -5.39 -11.81 3.95
N PHE A 52 -6.43 -11.53 3.16
CA PHE A 52 -6.70 -10.18 2.65
C PHE A 52 -6.91 -9.16 3.78
N LEU A 53 -7.73 -9.51 4.79
CA LEU A 53 -8.03 -8.62 5.89
C LEU A 53 -6.80 -8.32 6.76
N LEU A 54 -6.03 -9.33 7.13
CA LEU A 54 -4.85 -9.17 7.99
C LEU A 54 -3.65 -8.62 7.21
N GLY A 55 -3.38 -9.16 6.04
CA GLY A 55 -2.27 -8.74 5.18
C GLY A 55 -2.47 -7.32 4.64
N GLY A 56 -3.70 -6.95 4.29
CA GLY A 56 -4.06 -5.60 3.87
C GLY A 56 -3.88 -4.58 5.00
N ALA A 57 -4.35 -4.89 6.21
CA ALA A 57 -4.14 -4.03 7.38
C ALA A 57 -2.65 -3.83 7.68
N TYR A 58 -1.88 -4.90 7.65
CA TYR A 58 -0.44 -4.85 7.90
C TYR A 58 0.31 -4.11 6.80
N GLY A 59 -0.07 -4.30 5.53
CA GLY A 59 0.48 -3.55 4.40
C GLY A 59 0.22 -2.04 4.50
N LEU A 60 -1.00 -1.64 4.85
CA LEU A 60 -1.37 -0.23 5.06
C LEU A 60 -0.64 0.39 6.24
N TRP A 61 -0.51 -0.32 7.36
CA TRP A 61 0.28 0.13 8.49
C TRP A 61 1.76 0.34 8.10
N SER A 62 2.32 -0.57 7.33
CA SER A 62 3.70 -0.48 6.85
C SER A 62 3.89 0.70 5.89
N LEU A 63 2.95 0.92 4.97
CA LEU A 63 2.95 2.07 4.08
C LEU A 63 2.82 3.40 4.86
N HIS A 64 1.96 3.44 5.88
CA HIS A 64 1.86 4.60 6.77
C HIS A 64 3.19 4.89 7.49
N SER A 65 3.83 3.85 8.03
CA SER A 65 5.13 3.97 8.70
C SER A 65 6.22 4.48 7.77
N LEU A 66 6.24 4.00 6.53
CA LEU A 66 7.15 4.47 5.49
C LEU A 66 6.92 5.96 5.16
N ILE A 67 5.69 6.34 4.87
CA ILE A 67 5.30 7.74 4.57
C ILE A 67 5.68 8.66 5.72
N LYS A 68 5.37 8.27 6.96
CA LYS A 68 5.69 9.06 8.17
C LYS A 68 7.19 9.26 8.35
N THR A 69 7.97 8.22 8.13
CA THR A 69 9.44 8.24 8.23
C THR A 69 10.04 9.16 7.17
N MET A 70 9.60 9.03 5.92
CA MET A 70 10.04 9.86 4.82
C MET A 70 9.67 11.33 5.01
N LYS A 71 8.45 11.62 5.52
CA LYS A 71 8.00 12.98 5.82
C LYS A 71 8.84 13.66 6.90
N LYS A 72 9.29 12.89 7.90
CA LYS A 72 10.13 13.39 9.00
C LYS A 72 11.63 13.35 8.71
N LEU A 73 12.03 12.78 7.57
CA LEU A 73 13.44 12.52 7.23
C LEU A 73 14.18 11.75 8.33
N THR A 74 13.49 10.84 8.99
CA THR A 74 14.02 9.97 10.05
C THR A 74 14.32 8.57 9.53
N VAL A 75 15.02 7.77 10.30
CA VAL A 75 15.31 6.36 9.98
C VAL A 75 14.15 5.48 10.42
N LEU A 76 13.86 4.42 9.67
CA LEU A 76 12.86 3.42 10.02
C LEU A 76 13.28 2.67 11.31
N LYS A 77 12.43 2.67 12.32
CA LYS A 77 12.72 1.95 13.59
C LYS A 77 12.82 0.44 13.40
N HIS A 78 12.00 -0.13 12.54
CA HIS A 78 11.93 -1.57 12.28
C HIS A 78 11.82 -1.83 10.77
N PRO A 79 12.91 -1.68 10.02
CA PRO A 79 12.88 -1.74 8.56
C PRO A 79 12.40 -3.09 8.03
N ILE A 80 12.83 -4.19 8.63
CA ILE A 80 12.45 -5.54 8.20
C ILE A 80 10.93 -5.75 8.33
N ILE A 81 10.36 -5.36 9.47
CA ILE A 81 8.92 -5.49 9.73
C ILE A 81 8.11 -4.68 8.72
N VAL A 82 8.54 -3.45 8.43
CA VAL A 82 7.88 -2.58 7.44
C VAL A 82 8.01 -3.17 6.03
N ILE A 83 9.18 -3.66 5.64
CA ILE A 83 9.39 -4.27 4.32
C ILE A 83 8.52 -5.53 4.16
N VAL A 84 8.47 -6.41 5.16
CA VAL A 84 7.62 -7.60 5.14
C VAL A 84 6.14 -7.22 5.00
N GLY A 85 5.69 -6.21 5.73
CA GLY A 85 4.31 -5.73 5.61
C GLY A 85 3.99 -5.14 4.23
N LEU A 86 4.92 -4.40 3.63
CA LEU A 86 4.77 -3.89 2.26
C LEU A 86 4.72 -5.02 1.23
N LEU A 87 5.58 -6.04 1.36
CA LEU A 87 5.57 -7.21 0.48
C LEU A 87 4.26 -7.99 0.61
N LEU A 88 3.76 -8.20 1.83
CA LEU A 88 2.45 -8.82 2.05
C LEU A 88 1.32 -8.00 1.44
N GLY A 89 1.30 -6.69 1.65
CA GLY A 89 0.31 -5.82 1.02
C GLY A 89 0.37 -5.84 -0.50
N CYS A 90 1.58 -5.83 -1.07
CA CYS A 90 1.78 -5.87 -2.52
C CYS A 90 1.48 -7.24 -3.16
N SER A 91 1.54 -8.34 -2.40
CA SER A 91 1.29 -9.69 -2.91
C SER A 91 -0.15 -9.90 -3.42
N PHE A 92 -1.09 -9.06 -3.02
CA PHE A 92 -2.46 -9.07 -3.56
C PHE A 92 -2.55 -8.56 -4.98
N CYS A 93 -1.65 -7.67 -5.40
CA CYS A 93 -1.68 -7.07 -6.74
C CYS A 93 -1.63 -8.14 -7.85
N PRO A 94 -0.65 -9.06 -7.90
CA PRO A 94 -0.62 -10.10 -8.93
C PRO A 94 -1.82 -11.05 -8.84
N VAL A 95 -2.32 -11.38 -7.65
CA VAL A 95 -3.49 -12.24 -7.49
C VAL A 95 -4.72 -11.60 -8.14
N VAL A 96 -4.96 -10.33 -7.86
CA VAL A 96 -6.11 -9.62 -8.46
C VAL A 96 -5.95 -9.46 -9.95
N LEU A 97 -4.76 -9.11 -10.44
CA LEU A 97 -4.50 -8.95 -11.88
C LEU A 97 -4.69 -10.25 -12.66
N THR A 98 -4.38 -11.40 -12.07
CA THR A 98 -4.53 -12.71 -12.73
C THR A 98 -5.95 -13.27 -12.65
N THR A 99 -6.73 -12.87 -11.65
CA THR A 99 -8.09 -13.38 -11.44
C THR A 99 -9.18 -12.49 -12.04
N THR A 100 -8.82 -11.29 -12.49
CA THR A 100 -9.80 -10.31 -12.97
C THR A 100 -9.89 -10.32 -14.49
N GLU A 101 -11.09 -10.57 -15.01
CA GLU A 101 -11.41 -10.41 -16.43
C GLU A 101 -11.74 -8.94 -16.73
N PHE A 102 -10.76 -8.18 -17.16
CA PHE A 102 -10.89 -6.73 -17.42
C PHE A 102 -11.94 -6.38 -18.48
N SER A 103 -12.25 -7.30 -19.39
CA SER A 103 -13.21 -7.09 -20.50
C SER A 103 -14.67 -7.00 -20.04
N THR A 104 -15.00 -7.57 -18.89
CA THR A 104 -16.35 -7.63 -18.34
C THR A 104 -16.57 -6.78 -17.09
N MET A 105 -15.58 -5.99 -16.72
CA MET A 105 -15.59 -5.23 -15.48
C MET A 105 -16.65 -4.14 -15.43
N LYS A 106 -17.40 -4.14 -14.34
CA LYS A 106 -18.31 -3.05 -13.98
C LYS A 106 -17.53 -1.87 -13.37
N PRO A 107 -18.01 -0.63 -13.50
CA PRO A 107 -17.34 0.55 -12.92
C PRO A 107 -17.01 0.42 -11.42
N GLN A 108 -17.81 -0.31 -10.67
CA GLN A 108 -17.63 -0.56 -9.24
C GLN A 108 -16.38 -1.40 -8.94
N GLU A 109 -15.96 -2.26 -9.87
CA GLU A 109 -14.82 -3.14 -9.72
C GLU A 109 -13.49 -2.39 -9.92
N PHE A 110 -13.51 -1.28 -10.66
CA PHE A 110 -12.33 -0.40 -10.78
C PHE A 110 -11.91 0.21 -9.44
N ILE A 111 -12.86 0.47 -8.53
CA ILE A 111 -12.57 0.95 -7.19
C ILE A 111 -11.75 -0.09 -6.41
N PHE A 112 -12.12 -1.37 -6.56
CA PHE A 112 -11.41 -2.49 -5.91
C PHE A 112 -9.97 -2.62 -6.41
N ILE A 113 -9.78 -2.51 -7.72
CA ILE A 113 -8.45 -2.51 -8.35
C ILE A 113 -7.62 -1.33 -7.87
N TYR A 114 -8.22 -0.14 -7.78
CA TYR A 114 -7.54 1.04 -7.27
C TYR A 114 -7.01 0.83 -5.84
N ILE A 115 -7.80 0.25 -4.94
CA ILE A 115 -7.39 -0.02 -3.54
C ILE A 115 -6.15 -0.90 -3.49
N ILE A 116 -6.01 -1.83 -4.43
CA ILE A 116 -4.92 -2.80 -4.44
C ILE A 116 -3.70 -2.27 -5.19
N ILE A 117 -3.90 -1.66 -6.35
CA ILE A 117 -2.80 -1.22 -7.23
C ILE A 117 -2.17 0.10 -6.76
N ALA A 118 -2.95 1.04 -6.27
CA ALA A 118 -2.43 2.36 -5.90
C ALA A 118 -1.36 2.31 -4.79
N PRO A 119 -1.53 1.56 -3.69
CA PRO A 119 -0.48 1.40 -2.67
C PRO A 119 0.78 0.69 -3.21
N PHE A 120 0.58 -0.26 -4.14
CA PHE A 120 1.69 -0.96 -4.80
C PHE A 120 2.55 0.01 -5.62
N ILE A 121 1.93 0.80 -6.50
CA ILE A 121 2.62 1.82 -7.29
C ILE A 121 3.29 2.85 -6.39
N ALA A 122 2.59 3.33 -5.35
CA ALA A 122 3.15 4.28 -4.40
C ALA A 122 4.39 3.73 -3.67
N THR A 123 4.35 2.48 -3.24
CA THR A 123 5.47 1.81 -2.57
C THR A 123 6.69 1.75 -3.48
N PHE A 124 6.53 1.27 -4.72
CA PHE A 124 7.61 1.21 -5.70
C PHE A 124 8.18 2.58 -6.02
N HIS A 125 7.30 3.57 -6.21
CA HIS A 125 7.71 4.92 -6.54
C HIS A 125 8.49 5.57 -5.38
N LEU A 126 8.05 5.37 -4.15
CA LEU A 126 8.74 5.88 -2.97
C LEU A 126 10.14 5.24 -2.81
N PHE A 127 10.27 3.93 -3.03
CA PHE A 127 11.57 3.26 -3.01
C PHE A 127 12.50 3.70 -4.16
N TYR A 128 11.95 4.04 -5.32
CA TYR A 128 12.73 4.54 -6.44
C TYR A 128 13.37 5.90 -6.14
N PHE A 129 12.63 6.80 -5.45
CA PHE A 129 13.14 8.14 -5.13
C PHE A 129 14.05 8.18 -3.90
N GLN A 130 13.90 7.25 -2.99
CA GLN A 130 14.74 7.16 -1.79
C GLN A 130 15.24 5.72 -1.62
N PRO A 131 16.44 5.42 -2.14
CA PRO A 131 16.98 4.08 -2.05
C PRO A 131 17.06 3.62 -0.59
N LEU A 132 16.76 2.35 -0.37
CA LEU A 132 16.69 1.68 0.95
C LEU A 132 17.89 2.01 1.84
N ASN A 133 19.06 2.24 1.26
CA ASN A 133 20.30 2.53 2.00
C ASN A 133 20.20 3.78 2.90
N HIS A 134 19.34 4.75 2.58
CA HIS A 134 19.11 5.92 3.42
C HIS A 134 18.02 5.73 4.48
N LEU A 135 17.22 4.68 4.36
CA LEU A 135 16.18 4.34 5.32
C LEU A 135 16.69 3.36 6.39
N LEU A 136 17.83 2.68 6.09
CA LEU A 136 18.42 1.62 6.92
C LEU A 136 19.62 2.11 7.73
N GLN A 137 20.16 3.30 7.46
CA GLN A 137 21.24 3.95 8.22
C GLN A 137 20.69 4.77 9.37
#